data_c4fb805cf530e35bf55349633df8f93e
#
_entry.id   c4fb805cf530e35bf55349633df8f93e
#
_cell.length_a   1.000
_cell.length_b   1.000
_cell.length_c   1.000
_cell.angle_alpha   90.00
_cell.angle_beta   90.00
_cell.angle_gamma   90.00
#
_symmetry.space_group_name_H-M   'P 1'
#
loop_
_entity.id
_entity.type
_entity.pdbx_description
1 polymer ?
#
loop_
_entity_poly.entity_id
_entity_poly.type
_entity_poly.pdbx_seq_one_letter_code
_entity_poly.pdbx_strand_id
1 'polypeptide(L)'
;MPETPEAPTLEPLLTWLAANLERPAPVEELAARVHMAPRTFARRFRAETGTTPHEWITGQRVLTARALLEDTDLGVDAIAVRAGFGDAAALRHHFSRRVGATPHAYRSMFRTKESP
;
A
#
# COMPACT_ATOMS: atom_id res chain seq x y z
N MET A 1 -25.69 6.20 -28.34
CA MET A 1 -25.19 7.45 -27.94
C MET A 1 -23.69 7.41 -27.67
N PRO A 2 -22.99 8.25 -28.33
CA PRO A 2 -21.55 8.22 -28.09
C PRO A 2 -21.26 8.68 -26.68
N GLU A 3 -20.49 7.88 -26.02
CA GLU A 3 -20.01 8.26 -24.73
C GLU A 3 -19.11 9.45 -24.82
N THR A 4 -19.34 10.42 -23.97
CA THR A 4 -18.32 11.41 -23.79
C THR A 4 -17.13 10.65 -23.26
N PRO A 5 -15.96 10.77 -23.89
CA PRO A 5 -14.79 10.08 -23.35
C PRO A 5 -14.58 10.56 -21.92
N GLU A 6 -14.79 9.67 -21.00
CA GLU A 6 -14.49 10.00 -19.64
C GLU A 6 -13.01 10.12 -19.48
N ALA A 7 -12.60 10.99 -18.58
CA ALA A 7 -11.19 11.03 -18.24
C ALA A 7 -10.77 9.63 -17.83
N PRO A 8 -9.58 9.18 -18.26
CA PRO A 8 -9.13 7.84 -17.93
C PRO A 8 -9.15 7.63 -16.42
N THR A 9 -9.63 6.45 -16.02
CA THR A 9 -9.61 6.08 -14.62
C THR A 9 -8.17 5.87 -14.17
N LEU A 10 -7.92 6.04 -12.89
CA LEU A 10 -6.61 5.75 -12.30
C LEU A 10 -6.41 4.28 -12.03
N GLU A 11 -7.39 3.43 -12.35
CA GLU A 11 -7.31 2.01 -12.05
C GLU A 11 -6.04 1.33 -12.57
N PRO A 12 -5.58 1.57 -13.80
CA PRO A 12 -4.32 0.98 -14.23
C PRO A 12 -3.13 1.40 -13.38
N LEU A 13 -3.12 2.64 -12.91
CA LEU A 13 -2.06 3.09 -12.01
C LEU A 13 -2.14 2.38 -10.67
N LEU A 14 -3.34 2.21 -10.13
CA LEU A 14 -3.53 1.52 -8.86
C LEU A 14 -3.06 0.07 -8.95
N THR A 15 -3.37 -0.59 -10.06
CA THR A 15 -2.92 -1.96 -10.29
C THR A 15 -1.39 -2.02 -10.36
N TRP A 16 -0.79 -1.06 -11.07
CA TRP A 16 0.67 -1.00 -11.15
C TRP A 16 1.30 -0.75 -9.78
N LEU A 17 0.72 0.17 -8.99
CA LEU A 17 1.23 0.47 -7.66
C LEU A 17 1.20 -0.77 -6.76
N ALA A 18 0.09 -1.50 -6.79
CA ALA A 18 -0.05 -2.70 -5.96
C ALA A 18 1.01 -3.75 -6.31
N ALA A 19 1.47 -3.77 -7.56
CA ALA A 19 2.48 -4.71 -8.02
C ALA A 19 3.92 -4.19 -7.83
N ASN A 20 4.08 -2.93 -7.41
CA ASN A 20 5.40 -2.29 -7.33
C ASN A 20 5.61 -1.56 -6.00
N LEU A 21 5.10 -2.14 -4.92
CA LEU A 21 5.16 -1.50 -3.60
C LEU A 21 6.56 -1.36 -3.04
N GLU A 22 7.53 -2.12 -3.54
CA GLU A 22 8.91 -2.00 -3.08
C GLU A 22 9.58 -0.73 -3.56
N ARG A 23 9.01 -0.07 -4.56
CA ARG A 23 9.61 1.14 -5.14
C ARG A 23 9.07 2.38 -4.43
N PRO A 24 9.89 3.42 -4.28
CA PRO A 24 9.37 4.71 -3.84
C PRO A 24 8.29 5.20 -4.80
N ALA A 25 7.32 5.90 -4.27
CA ALA A 25 6.21 6.38 -5.09
C ALA A 25 5.88 7.85 -4.77
N PRO A 26 6.80 8.78 -5.09
CA PRO A 26 6.50 10.19 -4.86
C PRO A 26 5.37 10.66 -5.75
N VAL A 27 4.55 11.55 -5.20
CA VAL A 27 3.35 12.03 -5.89
C VAL A 27 3.67 12.62 -7.25
N GLU A 28 4.77 13.35 -7.35
CA GLU A 28 5.19 13.98 -8.61
C GLU A 28 5.42 12.93 -9.70
N GLU A 29 6.04 11.82 -9.35
CA GLU A 29 6.30 10.76 -10.31
C GLU A 29 5.00 10.07 -10.74
N LEU A 30 4.12 9.82 -9.78
CA LEU A 30 2.85 9.17 -10.08
C LEU A 30 1.99 10.07 -10.97
N ALA A 31 1.94 11.36 -10.66
CA ALA A 31 1.19 12.31 -11.47
C ALA A 31 1.74 12.36 -12.90
N ALA A 32 3.07 12.34 -13.05
CA ALA A 32 3.68 12.35 -14.36
C ALA A 32 3.32 11.11 -15.16
N ARG A 33 3.21 9.96 -14.51
CA ARG A 33 2.83 8.71 -15.18
C ARG A 33 1.46 8.79 -15.84
N VAL A 34 0.57 9.58 -15.27
CA VAL A 34 -0.78 9.72 -15.81
C VAL A 34 -1.00 11.09 -16.46
N HIS A 35 0.11 11.80 -16.72
CA HIS A 35 0.11 13.07 -17.45
C HIS A 35 -0.75 14.14 -16.77
N MET A 36 -0.70 14.20 -15.45
CA MET A 36 -1.41 15.19 -14.66
C MET A 36 -0.45 16.01 -13.81
N ALA A 37 -0.85 17.28 -13.55
CA ALA A 37 -0.16 18.06 -12.54
C ALA A 37 -0.41 17.42 -11.17
N PRO A 38 0.54 17.54 -10.23
CA PRO A 38 0.39 16.88 -8.93
C PRO A 38 -0.90 17.22 -8.20
N ARG A 39 -1.33 18.48 -8.28
CA ARG A 39 -2.55 18.91 -7.60
C ARG A 39 -3.79 18.26 -8.21
N THR A 40 -3.86 18.22 -9.53
CA THR A 40 -4.97 17.56 -10.23
C THR A 40 -4.99 16.08 -9.93
N PHE A 41 -3.81 15.47 -9.93
CA PHE A 41 -3.66 14.05 -9.63
C PHE A 41 -4.18 13.74 -8.22
N ALA A 42 -3.77 14.51 -7.23
CA ALA A 42 -4.18 14.26 -5.85
C ALA A 42 -5.70 14.37 -5.70
N ARG A 43 -6.29 15.37 -6.33
CA ARG A 43 -7.74 15.55 -6.29
C ARG A 43 -8.47 14.40 -6.96
N ARG A 44 -7.99 13.99 -8.13
CA ARG A 44 -8.55 12.86 -8.86
C ARG A 44 -8.41 11.56 -8.10
N PHE A 45 -7.23 11.36 -7.52
CA PHE A 45 -6.97 10.17 -6.72
C PHE A 45 -7.96 10.06 -5.56
N ARG A 46 -8.17 11.18 -4.85
CA ARG A 46 -9.10 11.20 -3.74
C ARG A 46 -10.54 10.94 -4.21
N ALA A 47 -10.90 11.46 -5.36
CA ALA A 47 -12.24 11.23 -5.90
C ALA A 47 -12.46 9.76 -6.23
N GLU A 48 -11.44 9.06 -6.72
CA GLU A 48 -11.59 7.66 -7.10
C GLU A 48 -11.38 6.68 -5.95
N THR A 49 -10.52 6.99 -4.99
CA THR A 49 -10.16 6.05 -3.92
C THR A 49 -10.69 6.43 -2.55
N GLY A 50 -11.10 7.67 -2.39
CA GLY A 50 -11.56 8.16 -1.09
C GLY A 50 -10.44 8.59 -0.16
N THR A 51 -9.18 8.52 -0.60
CA THR A 51 -8.05 8.83 0.27
C THR A 51 -6.91 9.46 -0.53
N THR A 52 -5.82 9.77 0.13
CA THR A 52 -4.64 10.35 -0.54
C THR A 52 -3.77 9.23 -1.11
N PRO A 53 -2.91 9.55 -2.10
CA PRO A 53 -1.97 8.56 -2.61
C PRO A 53 -1.11 7.93 -1.53
N HIS A 54 -0.57 8.75 -0.62
CA HIS A 54 0.28 8.25 0.45
C HIS A 54 -0.46 7.26 1.35
N GLU A 55 -1.67 7.61 1.76
CA GLU A 55 -2.46 6.74 2.63
C GLU A 55 -2.85 5.45 1.94
N TRP A 56 -3.21 5.54 0.66
CA TRP A 56 -3.57 4.36 -0.10
C TRP A 56 -2.39 3.39 -0.24
N ILE A 57 -1.23 3.93 -0.58
CA ILE A 57 -0.03 3.11 -0.75
C ILE A 57 0.39 2.48 0.58
N THR A 58 0.36 3.27 1.66
CA THR A 58 0.68 2.73 2.98
C THR A 58 -0.27 1.60 3.37
N GLY A 59 -1.56 1.77 3.06
CA GLY A 59 -2.54 0.73 3.29
C GLY A 59 -2.23 -0.56 2.53
N GLN A 60 -1.83 -0.44 1.27
CA GLN A 60 -1.45 -1.60 0.46
C GLN A 60 -0.21 -2.28 1.02
N ARG A 61 0.76 -1.49 1.46
CA ARG A 61 1.98 -2.03 2.07
C ARG A 61 1.68 -2.78 3.36
N VAL A 62 0.76 -2.26 4.17
CA VAL A 62 0.35 -2.97 5.39
C VAL A 62 -0.34 -4.28 5.05
N LEU A 63 -1.22 -4.30 4.04
CA LEU A 63 -1.88 -5.54 3.62
C LEU A 63 -0.85 -6.58 3.15
N THR A 64 0.15 -6.15 2.41
CA THR A 64 1.22 -7.05 1.97
C THR A 64 1.99 -7.60 3.17
N ALA A 65 2.32 -6.73 4.13
CA ALA A 65 3.03 -7.18 5.32
C ALA A 65 2.19 -8.19 6.11
N ARG A 66 0.88 -7.97 6.22
CA ARG A 66 0.00 -8.92 6.90
C ARG A 66 0.06 -10.28 6.24
N ALA A 67 -0.05 -10.31 4.91
CA ALA A 67 0.01 -11.58 4.17
C ALA A 67 1.33 -12.29 4.41
N LEU A 68 2.44 -11.55 4.40
CA LEU A 68 3.75 -12.16 4.63
C LEU A 68 3.90 -12.67 6.06
N LEU A 69 3.34 -11.97 7.03
CA LEU A 69 3.34 -12.43 8.42
C LEU A 69 2.53 -13.70 8.60
N GLU A 70 1.43 -13.81 7.86
CA GLU A 70 0.54 -14.97 7.93
C GLU A 70 1.10 -16.18 7.20
N ASP A 71 1.65 -15.95 6.02
CA ASP A 71 1.95 -17.03 5.07
C ASP A 71 3.41 -17.45 5.03
N THR A 72 4.32 -16.71 5.67
CA THR A 72 5.75 -17.01 5.60
C THR A 72 6.39 -16.95 6.98
N ASP A 73 7.62 -17.45 7.07
CA ASP A 73 8.44 -17.33 8.27
C ASP A 73 9.46 -16.20 8.17
N LEU A 74 9.30 -15.33 7.19
CA LEU A 74 10.22 -14.20 7.01
C LEU A 74 10.28 -13.35 8.26
N GLY A 75 11.48 -12.86 8.58
CA GLY A 75 11.65 -11.93 9.68
C GLY A 75 11.13 -10.54 9.33
N VAL A 76 10.99 -9.71 10.36
CA VAL A 76 10.43 -8.37 10.21
C VAL A 76 11.24 -7.52 9.23
N ASP A 77 12.58 -7.64 9.24
CA ASP A 77 13.41 -6.86 8.31
C ASP A 77 13.12 -7.22 6.85
N ALA A 78 13.03 -8.51 6.57
CA ALA A 78 12.75 -8.96 5.21
C ALA A 78 11.35 -8.55 4.77
N ILE A 79 10.38 -8.65 5.67
CA ILE A 79 9.01 -8.23 5.37
C ILE A 79 8.96 -6.74 5.09
N ALA A 80 9.69 -5.93 5.88
CA ALA A 80 9.71 -4.49 5.68
C ALA A 80 10.18 -4.13 4.26
N VAL A 81 11.21 -4.80 3.78
CA VAL A 81 11.72 -4.55 2.44
C VAL A 81 10.70 -4.99 1.39
N ARG A 82 10.17 -6.20 1.51
CA ARG A 82 9.23 -6.73 0.51
C ARG A 82 7.92 -5.97 0.47
N ALA A 83 7.47 -5.47 1.61
CA ALA A 83 6.23 -4.71 1.66
C ALA A 83 6.42 -3.25 1.26
N GLY A 84 7.66 -2.80 1.11
CA GLY A 84 7.94 -1.45 0.63
C GLY A 84 8.19 -0.41 1.71
N PHE A 85 8.35 -0.84 2.97
CA PHE A 85 8.63 0.10 4.06
C PHE A 85 10.11 0.46 4.18
N GLY A 86 10.98 -0.37 3.62
CA GLY A 86 12.41 -0.12 3.65
C GLY A 86 13.11 -0.66 4.89
N ASP A 87 12.58 -0.40 6.07
CA ASP A 87 13.17 -0.91 7.30
C ASP A 87 12.09 -1.30 8.31
N ALA A 88 12.53 -2.03 9.33
CA ALA A 88 11.62 -2.56 10.34
C ALA A 88 10.95 -1.48 11.16
N ALA A 89 11.63 -0.36 11.39
CA ALA A 89 11.06 0.73 12.19
C ALA A 89 9.83 1.33 11.49
N ALA A 90 9.94 1.58 10.18
CA ALA A 90 8.82 2.11 9.40
C ALA A 90 7.68 1.10 9.36
N LEU A 91 8.01 -0.18 9.17
CA LEU A 91 6.98 -1.23 9.18
C LEU A 91 6.24 -1.25 10.52
N ARG A 92 6.97 -1.26 11.62
CA ARG A 92 6.33 -1.31 12.94
C ARG A 92 5.44 -0.10 13.17
N HIS A 93 5.89 1.08 12.78
CA HIS A 93 5.12 2.29 12.97
C HIS A 93 3.79 2.25 12.21
N HIS A 94 3.85 2.00 10.92
CA HIS A 94 2.65 2.03 10.09
C HIS A 94 1.73 0.84 10.36
N PHE A 95 2.32 -0.33 10.56
CA PHE A 95 1.55 -1.54 10.85
C PHE A 95 0.76 -1.39 12.15
N SER A 96 1.46 -0.95 13.22
CA SER A 96 0.82 -0.83 14.53
C SER A 96 -0.30 0.20 14.52
N ARG A 97 -0.12 1.30 13.79
CA ARG A 97 -1.14 2.33 13.68
C ARG A 97 -2.40 1.83 13.01
N ARG A 98 -2.25 1.03 11.97
CA ARG A 98 -3.39 0.59 11.16
C ARG A 98 -4.02 -0.69 11.65
N VAL A 99 -3.22 -1.58 12.20
CA VAL A 99 -3.70 -2.91 12.61
C VAL A 99 -4.04 -2.94 14.11
N GLY A 100 -3.39 -2.10 14.89
CA GLY A 100 -3.59 -2.09 16.34
C GLY A 100 -2.75 -3.09 17.09
N ALA A 101 -1.76 -3.70 16.43
CA ALA A 101 -0.84 -4.64 17.04
C ALA A 101 0.49 -4.56 16.31
N THR A 102 1.58 -4.89 17.00
CA THR A 102 2.88 -4.95 16.33
C THR A 102 2.90 -6.13 15.35
N PRO A 103 3.80 -6.09 14.36
CA PRO A 103 3.94 -7.24 13.47
C PRO A 103 4.19 -8.55 14.22
N HIS A 104 5.06 -8.51 15.23
CA HIS A 104 5.35 -9.69 16.02
C HIS A 104 4.10 -10.21 16.74
N ALA A 105 3.39 -9.32 17.41
CA ALA A 105 2.17 -9.69 18.13
C ALA A 105 1.10 -10.21 17.17
N TYR A 106 0.98 -9.58 16.00
CA TYR A 106 0.01 -10.01 15.01
C TYR A 106 0.30 -11.44 14.54
N ARG A 107 1.57 -11.72 14.22
CA ARG A 107 1.94 -13.08 13.78
C ARG A 107 1.64 -14.10 14.87
N SER A 108 1.96 -13.76 16.12
CA SER A 108 1.71 -14.68 17.23
C SER A 108 0.22 -14.96 17.38
N MET A 109 -0.59 -13.92 17.32
CA MET A 109 -2.05 -14.07 17.45
C MET A 109 -2.61 -14.90 16.29
N PHE A 110 -2.15 -14.61 15.08
CA PHE A 110 -2.62 -15.32 13.91
C PHE A 110 -2.29 -16.81 14.00
N ARG A 111 -1.06 -17.13 14.36
CA ARG A 111 -0.62 -18.54 14.44
C ARG A 111 -1.26 -19.28 15.60
N THR A 112 -1.52 -18.58 16.70
CA THR A 112 -2.25 -19.19 17.81
C THR A 112 -3.64 -19.58 17.40
N LYS A 113 -4.30 -18.72 16.64
CA LYS A 113 -5.65 -19.01 16.13
C LYS A 113 -5.67 -20.18 15.17
N GLU A 114 -4.60 -20.35 14.41
CA GLU A 114 -4.51 -21.41 13.42
C GLU A 114 -4.10 -22.74 14.03
N SER A 115 -3.53 -22.72 15.22
CA SER A 115 -3.11 -23.96 15.89
C SER A 115 -4.32 -24.76 16.31
N PRO A 116 -4.31 -26.06 16.04
CA PRO A 116 -5.41 -26.92 16.46
C PRO A 116 -5.51 -27.00 17.99
#